data_e8ed1a0bb31b282a45b865f6e76e8e3a
#
_entry.id   e8ed1a0bb31b282a45b865f6e76e8e3a
#
_cell.length_a   1.000
_cell.length_b   1.000
_cell.length_c   1.000
_cell.angle_alpha   90.00
_cell.angle_beta   90.00
_cell.angle_gamma   90.00
#
_symmetry.space_group_name_H-M   'P 1'
#
loop_
_entity.id
_entity.type
_entity.pdbx_description
1 polymer ?
#
loop_
_entity_poly.entity_id
_entity_poly.type
_entity_poly.pdbx_seq_one_letter_code
_entity_poly.pdbx_strand_id
1 'polypeptide(L)'
;MSTAEKSTTDDSVPEAAIGRVVQVTGPVVDVEFPRGQVPQLFNALTVEVDFEALRKTMTLEIAQHLGDNTVRAIAMQPADGLVRGAPVTDTGSAISVPVGDQVKGHVFNMLGQCLDAPDTEFSGDRWEIHRRPPAFDQLEGKTEMLETG
;
A
#
# COMPACT_ATOMS: atom_id res chain seq x y z
N MET A 1 22.82 -47.39 0.27
CA MET A 1 23.36 -46.04 0.51
C MET A 1 22.60 -45.08 -0.40
N SER A 2 21.60 -44.44 0.13
CA SER A 2 20.77 -43.48 -0.63
C SER A 2 20.89 -42.12 0.07
N THR A 3 21.53 -41.20 -0.60
CA THR A 3 21.78 -39.84 -0.10
C THR A 3 20.53 -38.99 -0.41
N ALA A 4 19.79 -38.61 0.61
CA ALA A 4 18.68 -37.73 0.51
C ALA A 4 19.23 -36.28 0.36
N GLU A 5 19.02 -35.65 -0.79
CA GLU A 5 19.23 -34.22 -0.99
C GLU A 5 18.17 -33.42 -0.21
N LYS A 6 18.68 -32.67 0.74
CA LYS A 6 17.92 -31.77 1.56
C LYS A 6 17.70 -30.48 0.75
N SER A 7 16.53 -30.33 0.14
CA SER A 7 16.06 -29.09 -0.48
C SER A 7 15.90 -28.05 0.62
N THR A 8 16.83 -27.11 0.70
CA THR A 8 16.72 -25.89 1.50
C THR A 8 15.85 -24.92 0.70
N THR A 9 14.60 -24.81 1.05
CA THR A 9 13.75 -23.70 0.63
C THR A 9 14.28 -22.48 1.38
N ASP A 10 14.99 -21.62 0.65
CA ASP A 10 15.38 -20.28 1.11
C ASP A 10 14.11 -19.42 1.13
N ASP A 11 13.50 -19.33 2.30
CA ASP A 11 12.33 -18.50 2.58
C ASP A 11 12.82 -17.09 2.97
N SER A 12 13.62 -16.49 2.07
CA SER A 12 14.04 -15.10 2.20
C SER A 12 12.82 -14.20 1.94
N VAL A 13 12.27 -13.63 3.00
CA VAL A 13 11.35 -12.49 2.91
C VAL A 13 12.03 -11.46 2.01
N PRO A 14 11.42 -11.04 0.89
CA PRO A 14 12.05 -10.08 0.00
C PRO A 14 12.36 -8.80 0.80
N GLU A 15 13.63 -8.44 0.82
CA GLU A 15 14.08 -7.21 1.46
C GLU A 15 13.34 -6.04 0.80
N ALA A 16 12.60 -5.27 1.59
CA ALA A 16 11.78 -4.17 1.08
C ALA A 16 12.65 -3.20 0.28
N ALA A 17 12.26 -2.91 -0.96
CA ALA A 17 12.99 -1.99 -1.81
C ALA A 17 12.94 -0.58 -1.20
N ILE A 18 14.10 0.05 -1.05
CA ILE A 18 14.24 1.41 -0.53
C ILE A 18 14.62 2.34 -1.66
N GLY A 19 13.72 3.28 -1.98
CA GLY A 19 13.93 4.37 -2.92
C GLY A 19 14.24 5.70 -2.22
N ARG A 20 14.36 6.76 -3.02
CA ARG A 20 14.57 8.14 -2.55
C ARG A 20 13.68 9.10 -3.30
N VAL A 21 13.11 10.06 -2.58
CA VAL A 21 12.35 11.16 -3.18
C VAL A 21 13.27 12.01 -4.07
N VAL A 22 12.91 12.14 -5.34
CA VAL A 22 13.63 12.97 -6.33
C VAL A 22 12.98 14.34 -6.45
N GLN A 23 11.66 14.38 -6.49
CA GLN A 23 10.88 15.60 -6.67
C GLN A 23 9.54 15.52 -5.95
N VAL A 24 9.08 16.65 -5.42
CA VAL A 24 7.76 16.81 -4.81
C VAL A 24 7.08 17.98 -5.51
N THR A 25 5.87 17.76 -6.02
CA THR A 25 5.06 18.78 -6.69
C THR A 25 3.61 18.66 -6.22
N GLY A 26 3.27 19.37 -5.15
CA GLY A 26 2.00 19.18 -4.47
C GLY A 26 1.84 17.73 -3.98
N PRO A 27 0.75 17.02 -4.35
CA PRO A 27 0.56 15.63 -3.95
C PRO A 27 1.37 14.63 -4.80
N VAL A 28 2.02 15.07 -5.87
CA VAL A 28 2.78 14.22 -6.78
C VAL A 28 4.23 14.13 -6.31
N VAL A 29 4.72 12.90 -6.14
CA VAL A 29 6.07 12.61 -5.64
C VAL A 29 6.75 11.68 -6.62
N ASP A 30 7.89 12.09 -7.17
CA ASP A 30 8.74 11.23 -7.99
C ASP A 30 9.79 10.58 -7.09
N VAL A 31 9.89 9.24 -7.18
CA VAL A 31 10.77 8.41 -6.35
C VAL A 31 11.66 7.57 -7.24
N GLU A 32 12.97 7.62 -6.99
CA GLU A 32 13.97 6.79 -7.68
C GLU A 32 14.30 5.57 -6.84
N PHE A 33 14.32 4.39 -7.48
CA PHE A 33 14.68 3.12 -6.86
C PHE A 33 16.00 2.58 -7.44
N PRO A 34 16.70 1.68 -6.74
CA PRO A 34 17.84 0.96 -7.28
C PRO A 34 17.43 0.14 -8.52
N ARG A 35 18.39 -0.09 -9.41
CA ARG A 35 18.16 -0.93 -10.61
C ARG A 35 17.66 -2.32 -10.24
N GLY A 36 16.59 -2.75 -10.90
CA GLY A 36 15.99 -4.07 -10.66
C GLY A 36 15.11 -4.17 -9.41
N GLN A 37 14.93 -3.07 -8.65
CA GLN A 37 14.10 -3.02 -7.46
C GLN A 37 12.94 -2.02 -7.60
N VAL A 38 12.56 -1.71 -8.83
CA VAL A 38 11.43 -0.80 -9.10
C VAL A 38 10.14 -1.51 -8.74
N PRO A 39 9.34 -0.96 -7.81
CA PRO A 39 8.08 -1.58 -7.38
C PRO A 39 7.03 -1.66 -8.48
N GLN A 40 6.04 -2.49 -8.28
CA GLN A 40 4.92 -2.64 -9.22
C GLN A 40 3.98 -1.43 -9.17
N LEU A 41 3.23 -1.25 -10.25
CA LEU A 41 2.18 -0.24 -10.32
C LEU A 41 1.12 -0.51 -9.22
N PHE A 42 0.60 0.55 -8.61
CA PHE A 42 -0.33 0.54 -7.48
C PHE A 42 0.24 0.06 -6.14
N ASN A 43 1.51 -0.34 -6.07
CA ASN A 43 2.10 -0.60 -4.75
C ASN A 43 2.02 0.64 -3.86
N ALA A 44 1.78 0.38 -2.58
CA ALA A 44 1.87 1.39 -1.54
C ALA A 44 3.33 1.58 -1.13
N LEU A 45 3.74 2.82 -1.04
CA LEU A 45 5.04 3.23 -0.53
C LEU A 45 4.85 3.94 0.81
N THR A 46 5.79 3.78 1.72
CA THR A 46 5.80 4.51 2.99
C THR A 46 7.03 5.40 3.10
N VAL A 47 6.84 6.59 3.64
CA VAL A 47 7.91 7.54 3.92
C VAL A 47 7.69 8.16 5.29
N GLU A 48 8.77 8.24 6.08
CA GLU A 48 8.75 8.94 7.36
C GLU A 48 8.98 10.43 7.12
N VAL A 49 8.09 11.25 7.65
CA VAL A 49 8.16 12.72 7.54
C VAL A 49 8.21 13.31 8.93
N ASP A 50 9.19 14.18 9.15
CA ASP A 50 9.29 14.97 10.38
C ASP A 50 8.65 16.35 10.12
N PHE A 51 7.48 16.57 10.69
CA PHE A 51 6.76 17.85 10.58
C PHE A 51 6.41 18.38 11.97
N GLU A 52 6.82 19.60 12.31
CA GLU A 52 6.57 20.26 13.60
C GLU A 52 6.92 19.41 14.84
N ALA A 53 8.07 18.72 14.78
CA ALA A 53 8.54 17.79 15.81
C ALA A 53 7.69 16.52 16.01
N LEU A 54 6.74 16.25 15.13
CA LEU A 54 5.99 15.01 15.05
C LEU A 54 6.49 14.15 13.90
N ARG A 55 6.89 12.92 14.21
CA ARG A 55 7.19 11.93 13.18
C ARG A 55 5.90 11.29 12.71
N LYS A 56 5.64 11.34 11.41
CA LYS A 56 4.44 10.81 10.77
C LYS A 56 4.83 9.92 9.60
N THR A 57 4.20 8.75 9.53
CA THR A 57 4.28 7.90 8.34
C THR A 57 3.28 8.38 7.29
N MET A 58 3.78 8.71 6.11
CA MET A 58 2.97 9.08 4.94
C MET A 58 2.92 7.92 3.97
N THR A 59 1.74 7.65 3.43
CA THR A 59 1.53 6.64 2.40
C THR A 59 1.44 7.30 1.03
N LEU A 60 2.19 6.75 0.07
CA LEU A 60 2.14 7.13 -1.34
C LEU A 60 1.65 5.92 -2.15
N GLU A 61 0.99 6.13 -3.27
CA GLU A 61 0.60 5.07 -4.21
C GLU A 61 1.28 5.30 -5.55
N ILE A 62 1.89 4.26 -6.13
CA ILE A 62 2.53 4.35 -7.44
C ILE A 62 1.47 4.46 -8.52
N ALA A 63 1.43 5.60 -9.21
CA ALA A 63 0.51 5.88 -10.30
C ALA A 63 1.11 5.59 -11.69
N GLN A 64 2.43 5.72 -11.84
CA GLN A 64 3.09 5.58 -13.13
C GLN A 64 4.58 5.26 -13.00
N HIS A 65 5.10 4.45 -13.93
CA HIS A 65 6.53 4.32 -14.14
C HIS A 65 7.00 5.36 -15.17
N LEU A 66 8.02 6.15 -14.82
CA LEU A 66 8.56 7.19 -15.70
C LEU A 66 9.74 6.71 -16.56
N GLY A 67 10.30 5.54 -16.26
CA GLY A 67 11.56 5.06 -16.80
C GLY A 67 12.75 5.38 -15.90
N ASP A 68 13.94 4.92 -16.27
CA ASP A 68 15.20 5.14 -15.53
C ASP A 68 15.11 4.89 -14.02
N ASN A 69 14.41 3.81 -13.64
CA ASN A 69 14.14 3.39 -12.26
C ASN A 69 13.34 4.40 -11.42
N THR A 70 12.68 5.36 -12.07
CA THR A 70 11.87 6.38 -11.41
C THR A 70 10.39 6.06 -11.53
N VAL A 71 9.67 6.16 -10.44
CA VAL A 71 8.21 6.03 -10.39
C VAL A 71 7.59 7.35 -9.97
N ARG A 72 6.40 7.62 -10.47
CA ARG A 72 5.55 8.71 -10.01
C ARG A 72 4.51 8.15 -9.07
N ALA A 73 4.45 8.68 -7.87
CA ALA A 73 3.51 8.31 -6.84
C ALA A 73 2.64 9.50 -6.42
N ILE A 74 1.48 9.20 -5.86
CA ILE A 74 0.54 10.19 -5.34
C ILE A 74 0.48 10.04 -3.82
N ALA A 75 0.67 11.15 -3.10
CA ALA A 75 0.54 11.18 -1.66
C ALA A 75 -0.94 11.07 -1.27
N MET A 76 -1.26 10.11 -0.39
CA MET A 76 -2.62 9.90 0.12
C MET A 76 -2.98 10.84 1.26
N GLN A 77 -2.03 11.66 1.69
CA GLN A 77 -2.14 12.66 2.76
C GLN A 77 -1.42 13.94 2.31
N PRO A 78 -1.65 15.08 2.95
CA PRO A 78 -0.89 16.30 2.66
C PRO A 78 0.62 16.04 2.72
N ALA A 79 1.34 16.47 1.68
CA ALA A 79 2.77 16.21 1.51
C ALA A 79 3.68 17.21 2.27
N ASP A 80 3.10 17.94 3.22
CA ASP A 80 3.83 18.92 4.03
C ASP A 80 4.94 18.23 4.83
N GLY A 81 6.14 18.81 4.78
CA GLY A 81 7.32 18.27 5.43
C GLY A 81 8.08 17.21 4.64
N LEU A 82 7.55 16.74 3.50
CA LEU A 82 8.27 15.81 2.64
C LEU A 82 9.38 16.52 1.87
N VAL A 83 10.61 16.05 2.04
CA VAL A 83 11.79 16.65 1.43
C VAL A 83 12.43 15.73 0.39
N ARG A 84 13.12 16.35 -0.57
CA ARG A 84 13.95 15.63 -1.53
C ARG A 84 15.03 14.83 -0.81
N GLY A 85 15.29 13.60 -1.26
CA GLY A 85 16.27 12.69 -0.67
C GLY A 85 15.72 11.84 0.48
N ALA A 86 14.48 12.08 0.95
CA ALA A 86 13.86 11.24 1.97
C ALA A 86 13.80 9.78 1.52
N PRO A 87 14.12 8.81 2.40
CA PRO A 87 14.02 7.40 2.09
C PRO A 87 12.55 6.99 1.99
N VAL A 88 12.23 6.19 0.99
CA VAL A 88 10.89 5.67 0.71
C VAL A 88 10.95 4.16 0.64
N THR A 89 10.11 3.47 1.40
CA THR A 89 10.08 2.01 1.46
C THR A 89 8.88 1.48 0.69
N ASP A 90 9.11 0.51 -0.21
CA ASP A 90 8.05 -0.26 -0.85
C ASP A 90 7.44 -1.24 0.16
N THR A 91 6.12 -1.27 0.29
CA THR A 91 5.41 -2.24 1.14
C THR A 91 5.25 -3.61 0.47
N GLY A 92 5.56 -3.72 -0.83
CA GLY A 92 5.38 -4.92 -1.63
C GLY A 92 3.94 -5.25 -1.99
N SER A 93 2.97 -4.41 -1.64
CA SER A 93 1.55 -4.63 -1.89
C SER A 93 0.80 -3.33 -2.15
N ALA A 94 -0.38 -3.43 -2.77
CA ALA A 94 -1.29 -2.30 -2.93
C ALA A 94 -1.94 -1.90 -1.60
N ILE A 95 -2.51 -0.69 -1.56
CA ILE A 95 -3.33 -0.25 -0.43
C ILE A 95 -4.51 -1.21 -0.27
N SER A 96 -4.71 -1.72 0.95
CA SER A 96 -5.80 -2.63 1.27
C SER A 96 -6.62 -2.12 2.45
N VAL A 97 -7.90 -2.47 2.47
CA VAL A 97 -8.84 -2.10 3.52
C VAL A 97 -9.47 -3.35 4.15
N PRO A 98 -9.80 -3.33 5.43
CA PRO A 98 -10.53 -4.42 6.05
C PRO A 98 -11.94 -4.53 5.45
N VAL A 99 -12.46 -5.75 5.34
CA VAL A 99 -13.77 -6.05 4.78
C VAL A 99 -14.53 -7.08 5.61
N GLY A 100 -15.81 -7.31 5.28
CA GLY A 100 -16.65 -8.29 5.94
C GLY A 100 -17.40 -7.72 7.15
N ASP A 101 -17.94 -8.60 7.98
CA ASP A 101 -18.82 -8.23 9.11
C ASP A 101 -18.09 -7.40 10.19
N GLN A 102 -16.78 -7.55 10.29
CA GLN A 102 -15.96 -6.85 11.28
C GLN A 102 -15.95 -5.33 11.11
N VAL A 103 -16.26 -4.82 9.92
CA VAL A 103 -16.24 -3.37 9.64
C VAL A 103 -17.57 -2.69 9.92
N LYS A 104 -18.63 -3.47 10.16
CA LYS A 104 -19.96 -2.93 10.39
C LYS A 104 -20.01 -2.12 11.69
N GLY A 105 -20.61 -0.93 11.62
CA GLY A 105 -20.73 -0.02 12.76
C GLY A 105 -19.48 0.81 13.05
N HIS A 106 -18.43 0.71 12.22
CA HIS A 106 -17.18 1.46 12.36
C HIS A 106 -16.95 2.43 11.20
N VAL A 107 -16.15 3.46 11.46
CA VAL A 107 -15.77 4.47 10.49
C VAL A 107 -14.29 4.32 10.14
N PHE A 108 -13.97 4.23 8.85
CA PHE A 108 -12.62 4.04 8.36
C PHE A 108 -12.18 5.22 7.48
N ASN A 109 -10.89 5.49 7.50
CA ASN A 109 -10.29 6.37 6.49
C ASN A 109 -9.95 5.56 5.21
N MET A 110 -9.47 6.27 4.17
CA MET A 110 -9.11 5.66 2.88
C MET A 110 -7.94 4.66 2.94
N LEU A 111 -7.17 4.64 4.03
CA LEU A 111 -6.09 3.68 4.25
C LEU A 111 -6.55 2.47 5.07
N GLY A 112 -7.85 2.36 5.38
CA GLY A 112 -8.41 1.27 6.17
C GLY A 112 -8.06 1.34 7.65
N GLN A 113 -7.77 2.53 8.17
CA GLN A 113 -7.59 2.76 9.60
C GLN A 113 -8.92 3.14 10.22
N CYS A 114 -9.28 2.48 11.32
CA CYS A 114 -10.49 2.78 12.07
C CYS A 114 -10.35 4.11 12.82
N LEU A 115 -11.33 5.01 12.67
CA LEU A 115 -11.29 6.35 13.26
C LEU A 115 -12.01 6.44 14.60
N ASP A 116 -13.06 5.65 14.78
CA ASP A 116 -13.86 5.61 16.01
C ASP A 116 -13.30 4.66 17.07
N ALA A 117 -12.46 3.69 16.67
CA ALA A 117 -11.80 2.74 17.55
C ALA A 117 -10.34 2.50 17.11
N PRO A 118 -9.44 3.48 17.26
CA PRO A 118 -8.08 3.42 16.71
C PRO A 118 -7.22 2.29 17.29
N ASP A 119 -7.54 1.81 18.49
CA ASP A 119 -6.82 0.72 19.15
C ASP A 119 -7.36 -0.68 18.79
N THR A 120 -8.36 -0.76 17.91
CA THR A 120 -8.97 -2.03 17.50
C THR A 120 -8.23 -2.59 16.31
N GLU A 121 -7.68 -3.80 16.45
CA GLU A 121 -7.10 -4.55 15.34
C GLU A 121 -8.18 -5.36 14.62
N PHE A 122 -8.31 -5.14 13.32
CA PHE A 122 -9.20 -5.89 12.44
C PHE A 122 -8.42 -7.04 11.80
N SER A 123 -8.56 -8.23 12.35
CA SER A 123 -7.82 -9.44 11.96
C SER A 123 -8.47 -10.26 10.83
N GLY A 124 -9.59 -9.80 10.30
CA GLY A 124 -10.30 -10.46 9.20
C GLY A 124 -9.71 -10.19 7.82
N ASP A 125 -10.47 -10.51 6.79
CA ASP A 125 -10.07 -10.34 5.41
C ASP A 125 -9.81 -8.86 5.08
N ARG A 126 -8.82 -8.65 4.23
CA ARG A 126 -8.51 -7.34 3.65
C ARG A 126 -8.55 -7.43 2.13
N TRP A 127 -9.07 -6.41 1.49
CA TRP A 127 -9.12 -6.31 0.04
C TRP A 127 -8.31 -5.12 -0.44
N GLU A 128 -7.57 -5.34 -1.53
CA GLU A 128 -6.91 -4.24 -2.24
C GLU A 128 -7.97 -3.30 -2.83
N ILE A 129 -7.69 -1.99 -2.79
CA ILE A 129 -8.60 -0.97 -3.34
C ILE A 129 -8.68 -1.05 -4.88
N HIS A 130 -7.59 -1.50 -5.53
CA HIS A 130 -7.55 -1.76 -6.97
C HIS A 130 -7.81 -3.25 -7.24
N ARG A 131 -9.05 -3.59 -7.51
CA ARG A 131 -9.45 -4.96 -7.84
C ARG A 131 -10.39 -5.02 -9.04
N ARG A 132 -10.32 -6.13 -9.73
CA ARG A 132 -11.24 -6.38 -10.84
C ARG A 132 -12.66 -6.63 -10.31
N PRO A 133 -13.70 -6.21 -11.06
CA PRO A 133 -15.06 -6.58 -10.71
C PRO A 133 -15.22 -8.10 -10.75
N PRO A 134 -16.20 -8.67 -10.02
CA PRO A 134 -16.54 -10.09 -10.10
C PRO A 134 -16.84 -10.49 -11.54
N ALA A 135 -16.49 -11.72 -11.92
CA ALA A 135 -16.86 -12.26 -13.22
C ALA A 135 -18.37 -12.46 -13.27
N PHE A 136 -18.94 -12.41 -14.49
CA PHE A 136 -20.39 -12.47 -14.68
C PHE A 136 -21.03 -13.74 -14.11
N ASP A 137 -20.33 -14.86 -14.15
CA ASP A 137 -20.74 -16.15 -13.59
C ASP A 137 -20.72 -16.20 -12.05
N GLN A 138 -20.06 -15.23 -11.41
CA GLN A 138 -19.99 -15.07 -9.96
C GLN A 138 -21.04 -14.07 -9.42
N LEU A 139 -21.80 -13.44 -10.32
CA LEU A 139 -22.86 -12.51 -9.92
C LEU A 139 -24.11 -13.29 -9.51
N GLU A 140 -24.65 -12.96 -8.35
CA GLU A 140 -25.98 -13.46 -7.95
C GLU A 140 -27.05 -12.82 -8.84
N GLY A 141 -27.95 -13.65 -9.38
CA GLY A 141 -29.07 -13.19 -10.22
C GLY A 141 -30.15 -12.42 -9.45
N LYS A 142 -30.00 -12.22 -8.16
CA LYS A 142 -30.92 -11.54 -7.28
C LYS A 142 -30.47 -10.11 -6.99
N THR A 143 -31.34 -9.16 -7.23
CA THR A 143 -31.07 -7.75 -6.87
C THR A 143 -31.55 -7.49 -5.45
N GLU A 144 -30.63 -7.16 -4.57
CA GLU A 144 -30.92 -6.74 -3.19
C GLU A 144 -30.45 -5.30 -2.97
N MET A 145 -31.22 -4.54 -2.18
CA MET A 145 -30.83 -3.18 -1.81
C MET A 145 -29.88 -3.24 -0.62
N LEU A 146 -28.71 -2.62 -0.76
CA LEU A 146 -27.76 -2.46 0.35
C LEU A 146 -28.09 -1.16 1.10
N GLU A 147 -28.51 -1.31 2.34
CA GLU A 147 -28.70 -0.17 3.24
C GLU A 147 -27.35 0.25 3.81
N THR A 148 -26.96 1.49 3.56
CA THR A 148 -25.65 2.03 3.97
C THR A 148 -25.72 2.98 5.17
N GLY A 149 -26.90 3.21 5.73
CA GLY A 149 -27.17 4.11 6.86
C GLY A 149 -27.68 5.48 6.48
#